data_6228dcb631c2e40e4456537370349605
#
_entry.id   6228dcb631c2e40e4456537370349605
#
_cell.length_a   1.000
_cell.length_b   1.000
_cell.length_c   1.000
_cell.angle_alpha   90.00
_cell.angle_beta   90.00
_cell.angle_gamma   90.00
#
_symmetry.space_group_name_H-M   'P 1'
#
loop_
_entity.id
_entity.type
_entity.pdbx_description
1 polymer ?
#
loop_
_entity_poly.entity_id
_entity_poly.type
_entity_poly.pdbx_seq_one_letter_code
_entity_poly.pdbx_strand_id
1 'polypeptide(L)'
;MLILINRLIVWLFAPVLLLISNTSVHALEEAVERSSWNMPVGVTPISQDVYGLHMAMFWWCVGIGVVVFGVLFYSMIVHRKSNGAKASNFHDSLGLEITWTVLPFVILIIMAVPATSSLVKLYDTSESDVDIVVTGYQWYWGYEYLDEDVKIISRLNTPQEQIRNEAPKGANYLMEVDEPLVIPINKKVRFLVTSNDVIHAWWVPALAVKRDAIPGYINESWAKIDTPGIYRGVCAELCGAQHGFMPIVVKAVEQEEYVAYLAERKELAATTKELANKTFSLDELMLQGEQVYGQACVACHGVNGEGGVGAAIAGSSIVNGDMAANIDIIVNGSKNNALMGAYRDTMSEVDMASVITFQRNSFGNTTGDVVQPIDILKYKQDN
;
A
#
# COMPACT_ATOMS: atom_id res chain seq x y z
N MET A 1 -47.32 24.32 28.05
CA MET A 1 -46.84 23.59 26.88
C MET A 1 -45.33 23.83 26.58
N LEU A 2 -44.77 25.00 26.78
CA LEU A 2 -43.33 25.30 26.63
C LEU A 2 -42.38 24.61 27.64
N ILE A 3 -42.85 24.35 28.86
CA ILE A 3 -42.00 23.78 29.94
C ILE A 3 -41.78 22.26 29.77
N LEU A 4 -42.68 21.56 29.09
CA LEU A 4 -42.51 20.12 28.79
C LEU A 4 -41.54 19.85 27.63
N ILE A 5 -41.43 20.77 26.69
CA ILE A 5 -40.52 20.66 25.54
C ILE A 5 -39.05 20.82 25.98
N ASN A 6 -38.79 21.72 26.93
CA ASN A 6 -37.42 21.93 27.43
C ASN A 6 -36.87 20.75 28.25
N ARG A 7 -37.73 19.95 28.89
CA ARG A 7 -37.30 18.75 29.61
C ARG A 7 -37.06 17.54 28.70
N LEU A 8 -37.75 17.44 27.58
CA LEU A 8 -37.54 16.35 26.62
C LEU A 8 -36.24 16.51 25.82
N ILE A 9 -35.85 17.75 25.51
CA ILE A 9 -34.60 18.04 24.76
C ILE A 9 -33.37 17.73 25.61
N VAL A 10 -33.41 18.01 26.93
CA VAL A 10 -32.29 17.72 27.84
C VAL A 10 -32.05 16.20 28.01
N TRP A 11 -33.10 15.38 27.93
CA TRP A 11 -32.99 13.92 28.09
C TRP A 11 -32.57 13.18 26.81
N LEU A 12 -32.73 13.80 25.64
CA LEU A 12 -32.30 13.20 24.36
C LEU A 12 -30.81 13.47 24.04
N PHE A 13 -30.23 14.52 24.63
CA PHE A 13 -28.82 14.87 24.39
C PHE A 13 -27.86 14.51 25.54
N ALA A 14 -28.39 14.19 26.74
CA ALA A 14 -27.56 13.81 27.88
C ALA A 14 -26.76 12.51 27.71
N PRO A 15 -27.21 11.44 27.02
CA PRO A 15 -26.39 10.23 26.82
C PRO A 15 -25.31 10.38 25.77
N VAL A 16 -25.38 11.39 24.89
CA VAL A 16 -24.35 11.59 23.86
C VAL A 16 -23.10 12.28 24.42
N LEU A 17 -23.22 13.06 25.48
CA LEU A 17 -22.08 13.75 26.12
C LEU A 17 -21.29 12.88 27.12
N LEU A 18 -21.80 11.73 27.55
CA LEU A 18 -21.17 10.86 28.55
C LEU A 18 -20.28 9.74 27.95
N LEU A 19 -20.15 9.64 26.61
CA LEU A 19 -19.31 8.65 25.95
C LEU A 19 -17.95 9.21 25.53
N ILE A 20 -17.59 10.43 25.90
CA ILE A 20 -16.33 11.10 25.48
C ILE A 20 -15.24 11.09 26.57
N SER A 21 -15.44 10.48 27.72
CA SER A 21 -14.42 10.46 28.76
C SER A 21 -14.00 9.05 29.13
N ASN A 22 -12.73 8.80 28.94
CA ASN A 22 -11.87 7.70 29.34
C ASN A 22 -11.56 6.63 28.28
N THR A 23 -10.61 6.94 27.41
CA THR A 23 -9.66 5.93 26.96
C THR A 23 -8.26 6.38 27.34
N SER A 24 -7.75 5.73 28.33
CA SER A 24 -6.37 5.85 28.81
C SER A 24 -5.41 5.45 27.69
N VAL A 25 -4.36 6.25 27.55
CA VAL A 25 -3.17 5.96 26.74
C VAL A 25 -2.52 4.70 27.30
N HIS A 26 -2.77 3.56 26.69
CA HIS A 26 -2.01 2.34 26.91
C HIS A 26 -1.61 1.71 25.59
N ALA A 27 -0.29 1.57 25.46
CA ALA A 27 0.43 0.73 24.53
C ALA A 27 0.36 1.10 23.07
N LEU A 28 1.35 1.85 22.64
CA LEU A 28 1.82 2.00 21.26
C LEU A 28 2.60 0.74 20.83
N GLU A 29 1.98 -0.40 20.99
CA GLU A 29 2.40 -1.63 20.33
C GLU A 29 1.13 -2.27 19.76
N GLU A 30 1.05 -2.34 18.45
CA GLU A 30 -0.06 -2.91 17.69
C GLU A 30 -1.39 -2.13 17.77
N ALA A 31 -1.73 -1.63 16.69
CA ALA A 31 -3.02 -1.10 16.35
C ALA A 31 -2.97 0.42 16.22
N VAL A 32 -2.64 0.84 15.05
CA VAL A 32 -3.65 1.66 14.38
C VAL A 32 -4.88 0.77 14.42
N GLU A 33 -5.63 0.88 15.53
CA GLU A 33 -6.87 0.15 15.75
C GLU A 33 -7.66 0.35 14.47
N ARG A 34 -8.02 -0.72 13.79
CA ARG A 34 -8.86 -0.64 12.59
C ARG A 34 -10.20 -0.09 13.07
N SER A 35 -10.25 1.22 13.25
CA SER A 35 -11.48 1.90 13.59
C SER A 35 -12.43 1.63 12.44
N SER A 36 -13.34 0.69 12.63
CA SER A 36 -14.29 0.27 11.61
C SER A 36 -15.29 1.39 11.25
N TRP A 37 -15.33 2.47 12.00
CA TRP A 37 -16.37 3.49 11.92
C TRP A 37 -15.86 4.88 11.52
N ASN A 38 -14.58 5.16 11.65
CA ASN A 38 -14.02 6.48 11.36
C ASN A 38 -12.63 6.35 10.71
N MET A 39 -12.17 7.42 10.10
CA MET A 39 -10.80 7.51 9.60
C MET A 39 -9.82 7.44 10.79
N PRO A 40 -8.74 6.64 10.71
CA PRO A 40 -7.73 6.62 11.75
C PRO A 40 -7.02 7.97 11.85
N VAL A 41 -6.64 8.36 13.06
CA VAL A 41 -5.70 9.47 13.28
C VAL A 41 -4.34 8.98 12.84
N GLY A 42 -3.73 9.65 11.89
CA GLY A 42 -2.40 9.27 11.42
C GLY A 42 -1.28 9.78 12.33
N VAL A 43 -0.05 9.43 11.96
CA VAL A 43 1.18 9.67 12.74
C VAL A 43 2.07 10.76 12.14
N THR A 44 1.60 11.45 11.13
CA THR A 44 2.30 12.58 10.51
C THR A 44 1.51 13.88 10.72
N PRO A 45 2.16 15.05 10.71
CA PRO A 45 1.44 16.32 10.78
C PRO A 45 0.37 16.45 9.69
N ILE A 46 0.65 15.96 8.48
CA ILE A 46 -0.33 15.97 7.37
C ILE A 46 -1.49 15.04 7.65
N SER A 47 -1.25 13.83 8.16
CA SER A 47 -2.34 12.90 8.48
C SER A 47 -3.27 13.46 9.57
N GLN A 48 -2.72 14.18 10.54
CA GLN A 48 -3.49 14.88 11.57
C GLN A 48 -4.30 16.04 11.00
N ASP A 49 -3.71 16.85 10.10
CA ASP A 49 -4.43 17.91 9.37
C ASP A 49 -5.59 17.32 8.55
N VAL A 50 -5.37 16.23 7.83
CA VAL A 50 -6.40 15.53 7.03
C VAL A 50 -7.51 14.97 7.93
N TYR A 51 -7.16 14.37 9.07
CA TYR A 51 -8.14 13.92 10.06
C TYR A 51 -8.96 15.09 10.62
N GLY A 52 -8.32 16.21 10.93
CA GLY A 52 -9.01 17.42 11.39
C GLY A 52 -10.01 17.95 10.36
N LEU A 53 -9.63 18.01 9.09
CA LEU A 53 -10.51 18.36 7.97
C LEU A 53 -11.70 17.39 7.84
N HIS A 54 -11.42 16.08 7.91
CA HIS A 54 -12.46 15.06 7.86
C HIS A 54 -13.49 15.24 8.98
N MET A 55 -13.03 15.45 10.20
CA MET A 55 -13.92 15.66 11.35
C MET A 55 -14.70 16.99 11.25
N ALA A 56 -14.09 18.05 10.74
CA ALA A 56 -14.78 19.30 10.48
C ALA A 56 -15.92 19.10 9.45
N MET A 57 -15.63 18.44 8.34
CA MET A 57 -16.64 18.10 7.31
C MET A 57 -17.76 17.22 7.88
N PHE A 58 -17.40 16.22 8.67
CA PHE A 58 -18.37 15.34 9.34
C PHE A 58 -19.36 16.14 10.19
N TRP A 59 -18.86 17.05 11.04
CA TRP A 59 -19.73 17.84 11.90
C TRP A 59 -20.60 18.85 11.13
N TRP A 60 -20.10 19.41 10.03
CA TRP A 60 -20.94 20.20 9.12
C TRP A 60 -22.08 19.36 8.53
N CYS A 61 -21.80 18.14 8.08
CA CYS A 61 -22.82 17.22 7.56
C CYS A 61 -23.84 16.85 8.65
N VAL A 62 -23.40 16.58 9.88
CA VAL A 62 -24.30 16.32 11.02
C VAL A 62 -25.18 17.51 11.30
N GLY A 63 -24.63 18.73 11.34
CA GLY A 63 -25.39 19.96 11.58
C GLY A 63 -26.46 20.18 10.50
N ILE A 64 -26.09 20.07 9.24
CA ILE A 64 -27.03 20.18 8.11
C ILE A 64 -28.11 19.08 8.20
N GLY A 65 -27.69 17.84 8.48
CA GLY A 65 -28.60 16.70 8.65
C GLY A 65 -29.63 16.93 9.74
N VAL A 66 -29.20 17.41 10.92
CA VAL A 66 -30.09 17.72 12.02
C VAL A 66 -31.14 18.77 11.63
N VAL A 67 -30.74 19.82 10.94
CA VAL A 67 -31.67 20.87 10.48
C VAL A 67 -32.66 20.31 9.45
N VAL A 68 -32.16 19.64 8.40
CA VAL A 68 -32.99 19.13 7.30
C VAL A 68 -33.96 18.06 7.80
N PHE A 69 -33.46 17.03 8.48
CA PHE A 69 -34.31 15.98 9.02
C PHE A 69 -35.23 16.50 10.13
N GLY A 70 -34.79 17.47 10.94
CA GLY A 70 -35.62 18.14 11.96
C GLY A 70 -36.83 18.82 11.31
N VAL A 71 -36.65 19.61 10.27
CA VAL A 71 -37.73 20.26 9.52
C VAL A 71 -38.62 19.22 8.84
N LEU A 72 -38.05 18.17 8.26
CA LEU A 72 -38.81 17.11 7.62
C LEU A 72 -39.70 16.36 8.61
N PHE A 73 -39.16 15.89 9.72
CA PHE A 73 -39.93 15.19 10.76
C PHE A 73 -40.97 16.09 11.41
N TYR A 74 -40.62 17.36 11.69
CA TYR A 74 -41.57 18.34 12.17
C TYR A 74 -42.75 18.48 11.20
N SER A 75 -42.47 18.64 9.91
CA SER A 75 -43.49 18.75 8.87
C SER A 75 -44.38 17.50 8.77
N MET A 76 -43.79 16.31 8.85
CA MET A 76 -44.52 15.05 8.81
C MET A 76 -45.45 14.86 10.01
N ILE A 77 -45.08 15.35 11.19
CA ILE A 77 -45.88 15.23 12.43
C ILE A 77 -46.96 16.30 12.51
N VAL A 78 -46.58 17.57 12.27
CA VAL A 78 -47.49 18.71 12.51
C VAL A 78 -48.45 18.90 11.34
N HIS A 79 -47.99 18.74 10.11
CA HIS A 79 -48.79 19.03 8.92
C HIS A 79 -49.51 17.80 8.32
N ARG A 80 -49.59 16.70 9.06
CA ARG A 80 -50.32 15.53 8.61
C ARG A 80 -51.85 15.79 8.61
N LYS A 81 -52.56 15.20 7.63
CA LYS A 81 -53.97 15.36 7.43
C LYS A 81 -54.83 15.03 8.68
N SER A 82 -54.44 14.05 9.48
CA SER A 82 -55.11 13.67 10.72
C SER A 82 -55.13 14.77 11.79
N ASN A 83 -54.21 15.75 11.71
CA ASN A 83 -54.16 16.90 12.59
C ASN A 83 -54.98 18.09 12.07
N GLY A 84 -55.77 17.90 10.98
CA GLY A 84 -56.56 18.96 10.38
C GLY A 84 -55.75 20.00 9.61
N ALA A 85 -54.52 19.70 9.26
CA ALA A 85 -53.66 20.60 8.52
C ALA A 85 -54.24 20.91 7.13
N LYS A 86 -54.27 22.19 6.78
CA LYS A 86 -54.69 22.68 5.49
C LYS A 86 -53.50 23.14 4.71
N ALA A 87 -53.45 22.79 3.40
CA ALA A 87 -52.39 23.27 2.51
C ALA A 87 -52.45 24.81 2.41
N SER A 88 -51.29 25.45 2.45
CA SER A 88 -51.19 26.88 2.18
C SER A 88 -51.14 27.13 0.68
N ASN A 89 -51.59 28.30 0.22
CA ASN A 89 -51.51 28.75 -1.17
C ASN A 89 -50.17 29.42 -1.48
N PHE A 90 -49.12 29.00 -0.80
CA PHE A 90 -47.79 29.53 -0.95
C PHE A 90 -47.10 28.78 -2.09
N HIS A 91 -46.57 29.49 -3.10
CA HIS A 91 -45.99 28.91 -4.30
C HIS A 91 -44.48 29.19 -4.43
N ASP A 92 -44.01 30.35 -3.93
CA ASP A 92 -42.63 30.79 -4.04
C ASP A 92 -42.23 31.69 -2.89
N SER A 93 -40.94 31.81 -2.62
CA SER A 93 -40.37 32.78 -1.66
C SER A 93 -38.94 33.10 -2.02
N LEU A 94 -38.71 34.28 -2.59
CA LEU A 94 -37.41 34.78 -2.93
C LEU A 94 -36.43 34.74 -1.74
N GLY A 95 -36.89 35.02 -0.53
CA GLY A 95 -36.08 34.98 0.68
C GLY A 95 -35.57 33.58 1.00
N LEU A 96 -36.41 32.54 0.87
CA LEU A 96 -35.99 31.15 1.05
C LEU A 96 -35.04 30.71 -0.06
N GLU A 97 -35.31 31.08 -1.31
CA GLU A 97 -34.46 30.74 -2.47
C GLU A 97 -33.05 31.33 -2.30
N ILE A 98 -32.94 32.58 -1.93
CA ILE A 98 -31.65 33.23 -1.62
C ILE A 98 -30.97 32.49 -0.47
N THR A 99 -31.70 32.16 0.60
CA THR A 99 -31.12 31.54 1.80
C THR A 99 -30.54 30.17 1.48
N TRP A 100 -31.27 29.29 0.80
CA TRP A 100 -30.77 27.95 0.49
C TRP A 100 -29.73 27.91 -0.62
N THR A 101 -29.55 28.99 -1.37
CA THR A 101 -28.45 29.16 -2.34
C THR A 101 -27.18 29.73 -1.67
N VAL A 102 -27.34 30.82 -0.91
CA VAL A 102 -26.20 31.55 -0.34
C VAL A 102 -25.56 30.77 0.84
N LEU A 103 -26.39 30.19 1.72
CA LEU A 103 -25.87 29.50 2.90
C LEU A 103 -24.95 28.30 2.57
N PRO A 104 -25.31 27.36 1.68
CA PRO A 104 -24.39 26.30 1.26
C PRO A 104 -23.14 26.85 0.58
N PHE A 105 -23.26 27.90 -0.25
CA PHE A 105 -22.10 28.51 -0.90
C PHE A 105 -21.10 29.09 0.12
N VAL A 106 -21.59 29.76 1.16
CA VAL A 106 -20.74 30.27 2.24
C VAL A 106 -20.05 29.13 3.00
N ILE A 107 -20.77 28.04 3.29
CA ILE A 107 -20.22 26.84 3.94
C ILE A 107 -19.08 26.27 3.08
N LEU A 108 -19.27 26.13 1.76
CA LEU A 108 -18.25 25.63 0.85
C LEU A 108 -16.98 26.51 0.83
N ILE A 109 -17.13 27.84 0.87
CA ILE A 109 -15.99 28.77 0.96
C ILE A 109 -15.22 28.55 2.28
N ILE A 110 -15.95 28.46 3.40
CA ILE A 110 -15.32 28.23 4.72
C ILE A 110 -14.53 26.93 4.74
N MET A 111 -15.02 25.87 4.07
CA MET A 111 -14.34 24.58 4.00
C MET A 111 -13.18 24.58 2.99
N ALA A 112 -13.27 25.33 1.91
CA ALA A 112 -12.24 25.36 0.85
C ALA A 112 -10.92 25.93 1.34
N VAL A 113 -10.94 26.93 2.22
CA VAL A 113 -9.72 27.61 2.70
C VAL A 113 -8.77 26.62 3.44
N PRO A 114 -9.18 25.91 4.51
CA PRO A 114 -8.32 24.96 5.19
C PRO A 114 -7.96 23.76 4.30
N ALA A 115 -8.90 23.28 3.47
CA ALA A 115 -8.63 22.19 2.54
C ALA A 115 -7.53 22.53 1.53
N THR A 116 -7.57 23.74 0.94
CA THR A 116 -6.52 24.23 0.03
C THR A 116 -5.18 24.38 0.77
N SER A 117 -5.17 24.88 2.00
CA SER A 117 -3.94 24.99 2.80
C SER A 117 -3.29 23.61 3.03
N SER A 118 -4.06 22.61 3.41
CA SER A 118 -3.55 21.24 3.58
C SER A 118 -3.08 20.62 2.26
N LEU A 119 -3.79 20.90 1.16
CA LEU A 119 -3.39 20.43 -0.16
C LEU A 119 -2.04 21.01 -0.58
N VAL A 120 -1.81 22.32 -0.38
CA VAL A 120 -0.52 22.97 -0.69
C VAL A 120 0.61 22.34 0.12
N LYS A 121 0.41 22.09 1.43
CA LYS A 121 1.40 21.41 2.27
C LYS A 121 1.70 19.98 1.78
N LEU A 122 0.67 19.23 1.37
CA LEU A 122 0.81 17.86 0.88
C LEU A 122 1.66 17.79 -0.40
N TYR A 123 1.58 18.79 -1.26
CA TYR A 123 2.36 18.87 -2.50
C TYR A 123 3.73 19.51 -2.35
N ASP A 124 4.08 20.02 -1.19
CA ASP A 124 5.41 20.59 -0.94
C ASP A 124 6.42 19.48 -0.63
N THR A 125 7.02 18.93 -1.67
CA THR A 125 8.05 17.88 -1.59
C THR A 125 9.48 18.47 -1.51
N SER A 126 9.63 19.79 -1.40
CA SER A 126 10.93 20.45 -1.28
C SER A 126 11.65 20.12 0.04
N GLU A 127 12.96 20.33 0.05
CA GLU A 127 13.81 20.19 1.25
C GLU A 127 13.67 18.82 1.96
N SER A 128 13.73 17.71 1.20
CA SER A 128 13.75 16.36 1.76
C SER A 128 15.11 16.04 2.40
N ASP A 129 15.09 15.29 3.51
CA ASP A 129 16.28 14.75 4.15
C ASP A 129 16.69 13.39 3.55
N VAL A 130 15.73 12.64 3.00
CA VAL A 130 15.91 11.30 2.42
C VAL A 130 15.02 11.16 1.20
N ASP A 131 15.57 10.68 0.10
CA ASP A 131 14.85 10.43 -1.14
C ASP A 131 14.80 8.93 -1.44
N ILE A 132 13.59 8.41 -1.63
CA ILE A 132 13.35 6.98 -1.89
C ILE A 132 12.50 6.83 -3.16
N VAL A 133 13.04 6.09 -4.14
CA VAL A 133 12.22 5.64 -5.28
C VAL A 133 11.41 4.44 -4.85
N VAL A 134 10.11 4.50 -5.11
CA VAL A 134 9.14 3.43 -4.86
C VAL A 134 8.65 2.93 -6.22
N THR A 135 8.99 1.70 -6.58
CA THR A 135 8.59 1.10 -7.84
C THR A 135 7.62 -0.04 -7.62
N GLY A 136 6.43 0.06 -8.25
CA GLY A 136 5.45 -1.02 -8.27
C GLY A 136 5.79 -2.08 -9.32
N TYR A 137 5.63 -3.34 -8.95
CA TYR A 137 5.74 -4.51 -9.82
C TYR A 137 4.53 -5.44 -9.60
N GLN A 138 4.23 -6.30 -10.52
CA GLN A 138 3.23 -7.37 -10.37
C GLN A 138 3.88 -8.62 -9.72
N TRP A 139 3.75 -8.88 -8.38
CA TRP A 139 2.99 -8.12 -7.37
C TRP A 139 3.87 -7.98 -6.12
N TYR A 140 4.71 -6.97 -6.10
CA TYR A 140 5.61 -6.61 -5.01
C TYR A 140 6.07 -5.14 -5.14
N TRP A 141 6.81 -4.64 -4.16
CA TRP A 141 7.37 -3.29 -4.20
C TRP A 141 8.89 -3.32 -4.21
N GLY A 142 9.50 -2.45 -5.01
CA GLY A 142 10.93 -2.14 -4.96
C GLY A 142 11.15 -0.77 -4.32
N TYR A 143 12.18 -0.66 -3.49
CA TYR A 143 12.60 0.59 -2.85
C TYR A 143 14.08 0.84 -3.13
N GLU A 144 14.41 2.06 -3.55
CA GLU A 144 15.79 2.50 -3.80
C GLU A 144 16.05 3.78 -3.01
N TYR A 145 17.02 3.73 -2.09
CA TYR A 145 17.50 4.88 -1.32
C TYR A 145 18.55 5.61 -2.15
N LEU A 146 18.18 6.73 -2.77
CA LEU A 146 18.98 7.37 -3.83
C LEU A 146 20.37 7.81 -3.37
N ASP A 147 20.49 8.36 -2.17
CA ASP A 147 21.77 8.87 -1.67
C ASP A 147 22.68 7.76 -1.11
N GLU A 148 22.16 6.53 -0.97
CA GLU A 148 22.82 5.45 -0.27
C GLU A 148 23.19 4.26 -1.15
N ASP A 149 22.75 4.25 -2.42
CA ASP A 149 22.92 3.13 -3.36
C ASP A 149 22.45 1.78 -2.77
N VAL A 150 21.34 1.83 -1.99
CA VAL A 150 20.73 0.66 -1.38
C VAL A 150 19.40 0.41 -2.05
N LYS A 151 19.21 -0.83 -2.54
CA LYS A 151 17.96 -1.31 -3.16
C LYS A 151 17.44 -2.51 -2.39
N ILE A 152 16.14 -2.54 -2.14
CA ILE A 152 15.46 -3.68 -1.53
C ILE A 152 14.20 -4.04 -2.31
N ILE A 153 13.84 -5.30 -2.28
CA ILE A 153 12.60 -5.84 -2.81
C ILE A 153 11.76 -6.35 -1.66
N SER A 154 10.52 -5.93 -1.63
CA SER A 154 9.56 -6.20 -0.55
C SER A 154 8.41 -7.05 -1.09
N ARG A 155 8.31 -8.29 -0.64
CA ARG A 155 7.30 -9.26 -1.06
C ARG A 155 6.42 -9.68 0.11
N LEU A 156 5.24 -10.18 -0.23
CA LEU A 156 4.34 -10.79 0.75
C LEU A 156 5.04 -11.93 1.52
N ASN A 157 5.00 -11.85 2.85
CA ASN A 157 5.54 -12.87 3.76
C ASN A 157 4.45 -13.69 4.48
N THR A 158 3.23 -13.74 3.93
CA THR A 158 2.17 -14.59 4.48
C THR A 158 2.38 -16.03 4.06
N PRO A 159 2.42 -16.98 5.02
CA PRO A 159 2.59 -18.40 4.73
C PRO A 159 1.51 -18.93 3.77
N GLN A 160 1.91 -19.78 2.83
CA GLN A 160 1.02 -20.32 1.80
C GLN A 160 -0.14 -21.15 2.39
N GLU A 161 0.08 -21.83 3.51
CA GLU A 161 -0.93 -22.60 4.22
C GLU A 161 -2.07 -21.70 4.73
N GLN A 162 -1.75 -20.47 5.14
CA GLN A 162 -2.77 -19.47 5.52
C GLN A 162 -3.56 -18.99 4.31
N ILE A 163 -2.88 -18.78 3.17
CA ILE A 163 -3.50 -18.32 1.92
C ILE A 163 -4.47 -19.39 1.40
N ARG A 164 -4.09 -20.66 1.48
CA ARG A 164 -4.90 -21.80 1.05
C ARG A 164 -5.97 -22.22 2.06
N ASN A 165 -6.08 -21.55 3.20
CA ASN A 165 -6.98 -21.90 4.32
C ASN A 165 -6.66 -23.28 4.96
N GLU A 166 -5.43 -23.72 4.89
CA GLU A 166 -4.91 -24.94 5.51
C GLU A 166 -4.42 -24.68 6.95
N ALA A 167 -4.14 -23.40 7.30
CA ALA A 167 -3.78 -22.96 8.64
C ALA A 167 -4.60 -21.73 9.07
N PRO A 168 -4.75 -21.46 10.38
CA PRO A 168 -5.40 -20.26 10.89
C PRO A 168 -4.70 -18.99 10.42
N LYS A 169 -5.46 -17.99 10.03
CA LYS A 169 -4.94 -16.67 9.60
C LYS A 169 -4.42 -15.90 10.80
N GLY A 170 -3.20 -15.36 10.68
CA GLY A 170 -2.62 -14.45 11.67
C GLY A 170 -3.30 -13.09 11.71
N ALA A 171 -3.01 -12.28 12.74
CA ALA A 171 -3.59 -10.94 12.93
C ALA A 171 -3.29 -10.02 11.74
N ASN A 172 -2.10 -10.12 11.16
CA ASN A 172 -1.66 -9.32 10.01
C ASN A 172 -1.70 -10.11 8.69
N TYR A 173 -2.70 -10.99 8.53
CA TYR A 173 -2.89 -11.76 7.30
C TYR A 173 -2.88 -10.87 6.06
N LEU A 174 -2.02 -11.18 5.10
CA LEU A 174 -1.75 -10.41 3.87
C LEU A 174 -1.23 -8.98 4.09
N MET A 175 -0.70 -8.66 5.27
CA MET A 175 -0.21 -7.33 5.63
C MET A 175 1.25 -7.33 6.12
N GLU A 176 1.97 -8.44 5.98
CA GLU A 176 3.39 -8.57 6.32
C GLU A 176 4.23 -8.80 5.07
N VAL A 177 5.46 -8.30 5.11
CA VAL A 177 6.44 -8.45 4.04
C VAL A 177 7.73 -9.09 4.57
N ASP A 178 8.52 -9.65 3.67
CA ASP A 178 9.87 -10.17 3.96
C ASP A 178 10.86 -9.03 4.30
N GLU A 179 10.82 -7.93 3.52
CA GLU A 179 11.72 -6.79 3.68
C GLU A 179 10.90 -5.49 3.80
N PRO A 180 10.75 -4.93 5.02
CA PRO A 180 10.06 -3.66 5.22
C PRO A 180 10.88 -2.48 4.70
N LEU A 181 10.19 -1.42 4.26
CA LEU A 181 10.80 -0.12 3.99
C LEU A 181 11.17 0.53 5.33
N VAL A 182 12.47 0.70 5.60
CA VAL A 182 12.97 1.33 6.83
C VAL A 182 13.25 2.81 6.58
N ILE A 183 12.70 3.69 7.42
CA ILE A 183 12.90 5.15 7.32
C ILE A 183 13.21 5.75 8.68
N PRO A 184 14.00 6.84 8.74
CA PRO A 184 14.29 7.52 10.00
C PRO A 184 13.10 8.36 10.47
N ILE A 185 12.89 8.44 11.80
CA ILE A 185 11.95 9.40 12.39
C ILE A 185 12.53 10.83 12.33
N ASN A 186 11.63 11.81 12.49
CA ASN A 186 11.94 13.24 12.52
C ASN A 186 12.59 13.81 11.25
N LYS A 187 12.70 13.01 10.19
CA LYS A 187 13.22 13.39 8.88
C LYS A 187 12.10 13.48 7.85
N LYS A 188 12.22 14.41 6.92
CA LYS A 188 11.31 14.51 5.77
C LYS A 188 11.77 13.53 4.70
N VAL A 189 11.02 12.47 4.53
CA VAL A 189 11.26 11.44 3.52
C VAL A 189 10.39 11.73 2.31
N ARG A 190 11.01 11.93 1.14
CA ARG A 190 10.33 12.08 -0.14
C ARG A 190 10.27 10.74 -0.85
N PHE A 191 9.08 10.40 -1.32
CA PHE A 191 8.80 9.20 -2.11
C PHE A 191 8.59 9.59 -3.57
N LEU A 192 9.42 9.01 -4.45
CA LEU A 192 9.34 9.12 -5.90
C LEU A 192 8.67 7.84 -6.42
N VAL A 193 7.36 7.91 -6.65
CA VAL A 193 6.53 6.73 -6.89
C VAL A 193 6.33 6.51 -8.38
N THR A 194 6.70 5.34 -8.87
CA THR A 194 6.59 4.91 -10.26
C THR A 194 6.24 3.42 -10.36
N SER A 195 6.08 2.90 -11.57
CA SER A 195 5.84 1.49 -11.83
C SER A 195 6.67 0.99 -13.00
N ASN A 196 7.01 -0.30 -12.97
CA ASN A 196 7.73 -0.99 -14.03
C ASN A 196 6.80 -1.66 -15.05
N ASP A 197 5.54 -1.91 -14.71
CA ASP A 197 4.64 -2.73 -15.53
C ASP A 197 3.24 -2.10 -15.71
N VAL A 198 2.34 -2.22 -14.75
CA VAL A 198 0.98 -1.67 -14.79
C VAL A 198 0.81 -0.55 -13.76
N ILE A 199 -0.33 0.09 -13.71
CA ILE A 199 -0.62 1.09 -12.67
C ILE A 199 -0.85 0.36 -11.34
N HIS A 200 -0.17 0.83 -10.29
CA HIS A 200 -0.38 0.49 -8.88
C HIS A 200 -0.64 1.77 -8.11
N ALA A 201 -0.98 1.69 -6.82
CA ALA A 201 -1.00 2.85 -5.93
C ALA A 201 -0.37 2.49 -4.58
N TRP A 202 0.65 3.23 -4.19
CA TRP A 202 1.31 3.10 -2.90
C TRP A 202 0.51 3.86 -1.84
N TRP A 203 -0.16 3.12 -0.96
CA TRP A 203 -1.06 3.70 0.04
C TRP A 203 -0.74 3.21 1.44
N VAL A 204 -0.30 4.14 2.30
CA VAL A 204 -0.08 3.93 3.73
C VAL A 204 -0.95 4.92 4.50
N PRO A 205 -2.13 4.50 4.96
CA PRO A 205 -3.14 5.39 5.58
C PRO A 205 -2.61 6.19 6.77
N ALA A 206 -1.81 5.57 7.63
CA ALA A 206 -1.24 6.21 8.82
C ALA A 206 -0.34 7.41 8.48
N LEU A 207 0.26 7.43 7.30
CA LEU A 207 1.13 8.50 6.82
C LEU A 207 0.37 9.58 6.03
N ALA A 208 -0.90 9.36 5.71
CA ALA A 208 -1.69 10.11 4.73
C ALA A 208 -1.04 10.16 3.33
N VAL A 209 -0.29 9.12 2.97
CA VAL A 209 0.31 8.98 1.63
C VAL A 209 -0.51 7.99 0.82
N LYS A 210 -1.05 8.47 -0.30
CA LYS A 210 -1.65 7.66 -1.37
C LYS A 210 -1.21 8.24 -2.71
N ARG A 211 -0.40 7.49 -3.46
CA ARG A 211 0.12 7.93 -4.76
C ARG A 211 0.09 6.80 -5.76
N ASP A 212 -0.41 7.10 -6.94
CA ASP A 212 -0.42 6.17 -8.05
C ASP A 212 1.01 5.99 -8.57
N ALA A 213 1.38 4.74 -8.77
CA ALA A 213 2.60 4.30 -9.39
C ALA A 213 2.30 4.02 -10.87
N ILE A 214 2.69 4.95 -11.75
CA ILE A 214 2.31 4.92 -13.17
C ILE A 214 3.56 4.63 -14.02
N PRO A 215 3.51 3.64 -14.94
CA PRO A 215 4.63 3.34 -15.83
C PRO A 215 5.06 4.57 -16.64
N GLY A 216 6.36 4.86 -16.64
CA GLY A 216 6.93 5.99 -17.37
C GLY A 216 6.66 7.37 -16.77
N TYR A 217 6.06 7.44 -15.59
CA TYR A 217 5.80 8.69 -14.87
C TYR A 217 6.25 8.58 -13.41
N ILE A 218 6.74 9.67 -12.82
CA ILE A 218 7.13 9.75 -11.41
C ILE A 218 6.20 10.71 -10.69
N ASN A 219 5.44 10.17 -9.73
CA ASN A 219 4.65 10.95 -8.78
C ASN A 219 5.45 11.20 -7.51
N GLU A 220 5.34 12.39 -6.93
CA GLU A 220 6.00 12.73 -5.68
C GLU A 220 5.03 12.79 -4.52
N SER A 221 5.48 12.34 -3.36
CA SER A 221 4.83 12.53 -2.07
C SER A 221 5.88 12.57 -0.97
N TRP A 222 5.48 12.91 0.25
CA TRP A 222 6.39 12.92 1.37
C TRP A 222 5.69 12.56 2.68
N ALA A 223 6.47 12.11 3.66
CA ALA A 223 6.04 11.94 5.03
C ALA A 223 7.16 12.35 6.00
N LYS A 224 6.75 12.82 7.17
CA LYS A 224 7.63 13.02 8.33
C LYS A 224 6.96 12.39 9.52
N ILE A 225 7.57 11.33 10.04
CA ILE A 225 7.06 10.57 11.19
C ILE A 225 7.87 10.98 12.40
N ASP A 226 7.21 11.22 13.52
CA ASP A 226 7.85 11.59 14.79
C ASP A 226 7.87 10.43 15.80
N THR A 227 7.16 9.36 15.54
CA THR A 227 7.00 8.22 16.44
C THR A 227 7.53 6.95 15.79
N PRO A 228 8.50 6.25 16.41
CA PRO A 228 8.94 4.94 15.92
C PRO A 228 7.78 3.94 15.88
N GLY A 229 7.78 3.06 14.87
CA GLY A 229 6.72 2.07 14.75
C GLY A 229 6.66 1.38 13.39
N ILE A 230 5.68 0.47 13.26
CA ILE A 230 5.41 -0.26 12.03
C ILE A 230 4.08 0.22 11.45
N TYR A 231 4.12 0.75 10.25
CA TYR A 231 2.98 1.32 9.55
C TYR A 231 2.67 0.50 8.31
N ARG A 232 1.45 0.00 8.22
CA ARG A 232 1.03 -0.92 7.16
C ARG A 232 0.19 -0.21 6.11
N GLY A 233 0.36 -0.66 4.89
CA GLY A 233 -0.35 -0.17 3.73
C GLY A 233 -0.65 -1.27 2.73
N VAL A 234 -1.31 -0.90 1.65
CA VAL A 234 -1.73 -1.81 0.59
C VAL A 234 -1.56 -1.14 -0.78
N CYS A 235 -1.48 -1.94 -1.82
CA CYS A 235 -1.73 -1.45 -3.17
C CYS A 235 -3.19 -1.02 -3.28
N ALA A 236 -3.45 0.20 -3.76
CA ALA A 236 -4.79 0.80 -3.80
C ALA A 236 -5.28 1.08 -5.24
N GLU A 237 -4.61 0.52 -6.27
CA GLU A 237 -5.06 0.53 -7.66
C GLU A 237 -5.04 -0.88 -8.22
N LEU A 238 -6.15 -1.30 -8.88
CA LEU A 238 -6.31 -2.66 -9.38
C LEU A 238 -5.23 -2.99 -10.44
N CYS A 239 -4.28 -3.83 -10.05
CA CYS A 239 -3.10 -4.15 -10.84
C CYS A 239 -3.03 -5.61 -11.32
N GLY A 240 -4.11 -6.36 -11.26
CA GLY A 240 -4.21 -7.74 -11.75
C GLY A 240 -4.54 -8.79 -10.69
N ALA A 241 -4.23 -10.05 -10.96
CA ALA A 241 -4.74 -11.21 -10.21
C ALA A 241 -4.29 -11.24 -8.73
N GLN A 242 -3.12 -10.71 -8.42
CA GLN A 242 -2.58 -10.68 -7.05
C GLN A 242 -2.54 -9.27 -6.45
N HIS A 243 -3.44 -8.39 -6.88
CA HIS A 243 -3.57 -7.02 -6.35
C HIS A 243 -3.61 -6.96 -4.80
N GLY A 244 -4.33 -7.87 -4.14
CA GLY A 244 -4.40 -7.95 -2.68
C GLY A 244 -3.21 -8.63 -2.01
N PHE A 245 -2.18 -9.06 -2.76
CA PHE A 245 -1.04 -9.83 -2.26
C PHE A 245 0.28 -9.06 -2.32
N MET A 246 0.23 -7.74 -2.45
CA MET A 246 1.40 -6.85 -2.43
C MET A 246 1.25 -5.76 -1.35
N PRO A 247 1.34 -6.15 -0.08
CA PRO A 247 1.23 -5.21 1.03
C PRO A 247 2.45 -4.28 1.10
N ILE A 248 2.31 -3.24 1.93
CA ILE A 248 3.35 -2.27 2.22
C ILE A 248 3.58 -2.30 3.73
N VAL A 249 4.85 -2.39 4.15
CA VAL A 249 5.24 -2.22 5.54
C VAL A 249 6.34 -1.16 5.62
N VAL A 250 6.07 -0.09 6.36
CA VAL A 250 7.03 0.97 6.66
C VAL A 250 7.43 0.84 8.12
N LYS A 251 8.72 0.66 8.38
CA LYS A 251 9.31 0.65 9.71
C LYS A 251 10.02 1.99 9.96
N ALA A 252 9.43 2.84 10.80
CA ALA A 252 10.04 4.09 11.22
C ALA A 252 10.90 3.84 12.46
N VAL A 253 12.17 4.26 12.41
CA VAL A 253 13.18 3.94 13.42
C VAL A 253 13.98 5.18 13.82
N GLU A 254 14.69 5.10 14.93
CA GLU A 254 15.66 6.11 15.34
C GLU A 254 16.82 6.22 14.34
N GLN A 255 17.49 7.36 14.31
CA GLN A 255 18.55 7.64 13.34
C GLN A 255 19.71 6.63 13.40
N GLU A 256 20.07 6.17 14.59
CA GLU A 256 21.14 5.19 14.80
C GLU A 256 20.77 3.83 14.18
N GLU A 257 19.54 3.37 14.38
CA GLU A 257 19.03 2.12 13.80
C GLU A 257 18.93 2.22 12.27
N TYR A 258 18.52 3.38 11.76
CA TYR A 258 18.48 3.63 10.31
C TYR A 258 19.88 3.52 9.67
N VAL A 259 20.88 4.16 10.27
CA VAL A 259 22.26 4.11 9.76
C VAL A 259 22.82 2.67 9.83
N ALA A 260 22.54 1.95 10.92
CA ALA A 260 22.96 0.55 11.07
C ALA A 260 22.28 -0.35 10.00
N TYR A 261 20.99 -0.15 9.75
CA TYR A 261 20.26 -0.86 8.70
C TYR A 261 20.89 -0.64 7.32
N LEU A 262 21.18 0.61 6.95
CA LEU A 262 21.81 0.91 5.66
C LEU A 262 23.20 0.28 5.53
N ALA A 263 24.00 0.28 6.60
CA ALA A 263 25.30 -0.35 6.61
C ALA A 263 25.19 -1.87 6.40
N GLU A 264 24.26 -2.53 7.06
CA GLU A 264 23.96 -3.96 6.89
C GLU A 264 23.55 -4.27 5.44
N ARG A 265 22.69 -3.44 4.83
CA ARG A 265 22.27 -3.63 3.43
C ARG A 265 23.41 -3.47 2.44
N LYS A 266 24.30 -2.50 2.65
CA LYS A 266 25.51 -2.31 1.85
C LYS A 266 26.47 -3.52 1.96
N GLU A 267 26.66 -4.04 3.15
CA GLU A 267 27.48 -5.24 3.37
C GLU A 267 26.86 -6.47 2.68
N LEU A 268 25.54 -6.64 2.81
CA LEU A 268 24.82 -7.73 2.13
C LEU A 268 24.96 -7.62 0.61
N ALA A 269 24.82 -6.43 0.05
CA ALA A 269 24.99 -6.19 -1.38
C ALA A 269 26.43 -6.51 -1.86
N ALA A 270 27.43 -6.11 -1.08
CA ALA A 270 28.83 -6.43 -1.36
C ALA A 270 29.09 -7.95 -1.33
N THR A 271 28.57 -8.64 -0.33
CA THR A 271 28.65 -10.11 -0.20
C THR A 271 27.96 -10.81 -1.37
N THR A 272 26.77 -10.32 -1.78
CA THR A 272 26.06 -10.88 -2.94
C THR A 272 26.87 -10.73 -4.23
N LYS A 273 27.56 -9.60 -4.41
CA LYS A 273 28.45 -9.37 -5.54
C LYS A 273 29.67 -10.28 -5.52
N GLU A 274 30.23 -10.58 -4.38
CA GLU A 274 31.29 -11.58 -4.22
C GLU A 274 30.80 -12.99 -4.55
N LEU A 275 29.60 -13.35 -4.08
CA LEU A 275 28.97 -14.63 -4.36
C LEU A 275 28.70 -14.85 -5.85
N ALA A 276 28.48 -13.79 -6.62
CA ALA A 276 28.30 -13.89 -8.07
C ALA A 276 29.54 -14.46 -8.79
N ASN A 277 30.73 -14.38 -8.18
CA ASN A 277 31.94 -14.95 -8.70
C ASN A 277 32.28 -16.35 -8.14
N LYS A 278 31.49 -16.84 -7.19
CA LYS A 278 31.66 -18.17 -6.59
C LYS A 278 31.02 -19.23 -7.47
N THR A 279 31.64 -20.42 -7.55
CA THR A 279 31.07 -21.59 -8.18
C THR A 279 30.29 -22.42 -7.17
N PHE A 280 29.09 -22.80 -7.53
CA PHE A 280 28.18 -23.59 -6.72
C PHE A 280 27.98 -24.96 -7.30
N SER A 281 27.76 -25.97 -6.45
CA SER A 281 27.38 -27.30 -6.87
C SER A 281 25.94 -27.35 -7.35
N LEU A 282 25.57 -28.40 -8.09
CA LEU A 282 24.20 -28.64 -8.53
C LEU A 282 23.24 -28.68 -7.29
N ASP A 283 23.61 -29.41 -6.24
CA ASP A 283 22.76 -29.57 -5.06
C ASP A 283 22.50 -28.24 -4.33
N GLU A 284 23.52 -27.38 -4.20
CA GLU A 284 23.37 -26.03 -3.60
C GLU A 284 22.41 -25.19 -4.45
N LEU A 285 22.57 -25.16 -5.78
CA LEU A 285 21.70 -24.39 -6.66
C LEU A 285 20.28 -24.95 -6.71
N MET A 286 20.12 -26.26 -6.66
CA MET A 286 18.79 -26.89 -6.61
C MET A 286 18.03 -26.54 -5.35
N LEU A 287 18.68 -26.59 -4.19
CA LEU A 287 18.07 -26.25 -2.91
C LEU A 287 17.63 -24.78 -2.85
N GLN A 288 18.51 -23.87 -3.26
CA GLN A 288 18.20 -22.44 -3.31
C GLN A 288 17.18 -22.14 -4.39
N GLY A 289 17.28 -22.78 -5.57
CA GLY A 289 16.36 -22.61 -6.68
C GLY A 289 14.92 -23.02 -6.35
N GLU A 290 14.73 -24.07 -5.56
CA GLU A 290 13.42 -24.47 -5.05
C GLU A 290 12.80 -23.37 -4.18
N GLN A 291 13.59 -22.76 -3.27
CA GLN A 291 13.13 -21.67 -2.43
C GLN A 291 12.75 -20.44 -3.25
N VAL A 292 13.62 -20.02 -4.18
CA VAL A 292 13.36 -18.88 -5.08
C VAL A 292 12.13 -19.14 -5.95
N TYR A 293 11.98 -20.35 -6.48
CA TYR A 293 10.81 -20.74 -7.26
C TYR A 293 9.52 -20.58 -6.44
N GLY A 294 9.53 -21.10 -5.21
CA GLY A 294 8.40 -21.00 -4.28
C GLY A 294 7.99 -19.56 -3.96
N GLN A 295 8.95 -18.65 -3.92
CA GLN A 295 8.70 -17.24 -3.60
C GLN A 295 8.29 -16.40 -4.80
N ALA A 296 8.94 -16.58 -5.94
CA ALA A 296 8.84 -15.67 -7.08
C ALA A 296 8.07 -16.23 -8.30
N CYS A 297 7.96 -17.54 -8.45
CA CYS A 297 7.50 -18.17 -9.69
C CYS A 297 6.19 -18.94 -9.54
N VAL A 298 5.99 -19.58 -8.39
CA VAL A 298 4.89 -20.53 -8.15
C VAL A 298 3.52 -19.92 -8.40
N ALA A 299 3.35 -18.64 -8.09
CA ALA A 299 2.08 -17.94 -8.22
C ALA A 299 1.52 -17.92 -9.65
N CYS A 300 2.40 -17.85 -10.63
CA CYS A 300 2.04 -17.84 -12.05
C CYS A 300 2.21 -19.20 -12.72
N HIS A 301 3.26 -19.94 -12.33
CA HIS A 301 3.68 -21.15 -13.03
C HIS A 301 3.22 -22.47 -12.38
N GLY A 302 2.53 -22.41 -11.22
CA GLY A 302 2.05 -23.58 -10.48
C GLY A 302 3.11 -24.21 -9.61
N VAL A 303 2.69 -25.02 -8.63
CA VAL A 303 3.60 -25.66 -7.64
C VAL A 303 4.51 -26.70 -8.29
N ASN A 304 4.00 -27.40 -9.30
CA ASN A 304 4.73 -28.43 -10.03
C ASN A 304 5.16 -27.97 -11.44
N GLY A 305 5.19 -26.64 -11.68
CA GLY A 305 5.52 -26.09 -12.99
C GLY A 305 4.48 -26.34 -14.06
N GLU A 306 3.25 -26.73 -13.69
CA GLU A 306 2.15 -27.07 -14.60
C GLU A 306 1.58 -25.89 -15.37
N GLY A 307 1.92 -24.66 -14.96
CA GLY A 307 1.37 -23.43 -15.53
C GLY A 307 0.09 -22.99 -14.80
N GLY A 308 -0.49 -21.91 -15.32
CA GLY A 308 -1.68 -21.27 -14.77
C GLY A 308 -1.87 -19.92 -15.44
N VAL A 309 -1.67 -18.83 -14.72
CA VAL A 309 -1.56 -17.48 -15.30
C VAL A 309 -0.34 -17.37 -16.23
N GLY A 310 0.78 -17.99 -15.81
CA GLY A 310 1.99 -18.16 -16.62
C GLY A 310 1.99 -19.47 -17.40
N ALA A 311 2.88 -19.57 -18.40
CA ALA A 311 3.07 -20.77 -19.18
C ALA A 311 3.62 -21.93 -18.33
N ALA A 312 3.35 -23.16 -18.71
CA ALA A 312 3.95 -24.33 -18.06
C ALA A 312 5.48 -24.31 -18.19
N ILE A 313 6.18 -24.61 -17.10
CA ILE A 313 7.62 -24.82 -17.02
C ILE A 313 7.93 -26.30 -17.28
N ALA A 314 7.08 -27.19 -16.74
CA ALA A 314 7.16 -28.63 -16.99
C ALA A 314 7.07 -28.93 -18.48
N GLY A 315 8.09 -29.57 -19.03
CA GLY A 315 8.17 -29.93 -20.46
C GLY A 315 8.31 -28.74 -21.42
N SER A 316 8.57 -27.53 -20.91
CA SER A 316 8.72 -26.32 -21.73
C SER A 316 9.92 -26.48 -22.73
N SER A 317 9.68 -26.13 -23.99
CA SER A 317 10.73 -26.11 -24.99
C SER A 317 11.81 -25.04 -24.77
N ILE A 318 11.43 -23.96 -24.05
CA ILE A 318 12.36 -22.90 -23.66
C ILE A 318 13.26 -23.40 -22.53
N VAL A 319 12.65 -23.99 -21.50
CA VAL A 319 13.36 -24.47 -20.32
C VAL A 319 14.25 -25.66 -20.64
N ASN A 320 13.81 -26.56 -21.51
CA ASN A 320 14.62 -27.73 -21.97
C ASN A 320 15.50 -27.44 -23.19
N GLY A 321 15.36 -26.25 -23.77
CA GLY A 321 16.13 -25.83 -24.97
C GLY A 321 17.44 -25.11 -24.62
N ASP A 322 17.75 -24.09 -25.42
CA ASP A 322 18.94 -23.26 -25.22
C ASP A 322 18.95 -22.58 -23.85
N MET A 323 20.04 -22.75 -23.13
CA MET A 323 20.24 -22.15 -21.80
C MET A 323 20.21 -20.62 -21.87
N ALA A 324 20.77 -20.01 -22.91
CA ALA A 324 20.78 -18.56 -23.08
C ALA A 324 19.40 -18.01 -23.29
N ALA A 325 18.46 -18.71 -23.95
CA ALA A 325 17.09 -18.31 -24.11
C ALA A 325 16.32 -18.36 -22.77
N ASN A 326 16.64 -19.34 -21.91
CA ASN A 326 16.04 -19.41 -20.56
C ASN A 326 16.59 -18.29 -19.65
N ILE A 327 17.89 -17.98 -19.76
CA ILE A 327 18.51 -16.84 -19.07
C ILE A 327 17.84 -15.53 -19.52
N ASP A 328 17.68 -15.34 -20.86
CA ASP A 328 17.06 -14.11 -21.41
C ASP A 328 15.68 -13.84 -20.81
N ILE A 329 14.82 -14.85 -20.73
CA ILE A 329 13.47 -14.70 -20.18
C ILE A 329 13.49 -14.33 -18.69
N ILE A 330 14.41 -14.89 -17.91
CA ILE A 330 14.49 -14.56 -16.48
C ILE A 330 15.10 -13.15 -16.31
N VAL A 331 16.16 -12.84 -17.05
CA VAL A 331 16.84 -11.55 -16.91
C VAL A 331 16.01 -10.40 -17.50
N ASN A 332 15.49 -10.54 -18.72
CA ASN A 332 14.88 -9.44 -19.47
C ASN A 332 13.34 -9.53 -19.57
N GLY A 333 12.74 -10.60 -19.04
CA GLY A 333 11.31 -10.84 -19.18
C GLY A 333 10.93 -11.41 -20.55
N SER A 334 9.65 -11.69 -20.73
CA SER A 334 9.15 -12.24 -21.99
C SER A 334 8.69 -11.14 -22.94
N LYS A 335 9.25 -11.09 -24.13
CA LYS A 335 8.82 -10.17 -25.21
C LYS A 335 7.38 -10.44 -25.70
N ASN A 336 6.89 -11.66 -25.47
CA ASN A 336 5.57 -12.09 -25.97
C ASN A 336 4.47 -12.05 -24.89
N ASN A 337 4.83 -11.88 -23.62
CA ASN A 337 3.89 -11.85 -22.52
C ASN A 337 4.40 -10.89 -21.43
N ALA A 338 3.81 -9.72 -21.36
CA ALA A 338 4.19 -8.67 -20.41
C ALA A 338 4.00 -9.08 -18.92
N LEU A 339 3.23 -10.13 -18.64
CA LEU A 339 3.08 -10.66 -17.29
C LEU A 339 4.34 -11.37 -16.77
N MET A 340 5.21 -11.83 -17.66
CA MET A 340 6.54 -12.34 -17.31
C MET A 340 7.55 -11.19 -17.39
N GLY A 341 7.63 -10.43 -16.31
CA GLY A 341 8.51 -9.28 -16.17
C GLY A 341 10.00 -9.65 -16.07
N ALA A 342 10.85 -8.65 -16.18
CA ALA A 342 12.30 -8.79 -16.03
C ALA A 342 12.70 -8.90 -14.56
N TYR A 343 13.62 -9.83 -14.25
CA TYR A 343 14.19 -9.96 -12.90
C TYR A 343 15.61 -9.37 -12.80
N ARG A 344 16.11 -8.70 -13.84
CA ARG A 344 17.46 -8.12 -13.94
C ARG A 344 17.88 -7.34 -12.70
N ASP A 345 17.00 -6.48 -12.20
CA ASP A 345 17.29 -5.53 -11.12
C ASP A 345 16.65 -5.94 -9.78
N THR A 346 15.90 -7.04 -9.77
CA THR A 346 15.08 -7.45 -8.62
C THR A 346 15.46 -8.81 -8.04
N MET A 347 16.42 -9.50 -8.65
CA MET A 347 16.90 -10.81 -8.22
C MET A 347 18.43 -10.87 -8.35
N SER A 348 19.11 -11.45 -7.36
CA SER A 348 20.55 -11.63 -7.41
C SER A 348 20.98 -12.61 -8.51
N GLU A 349 22.22 -12.52 -8.96
CA GLU A 349 22.79 -13.46 -9.93
C GLU A 349 22.75 -14.90 -9.41
N VAL A 350 22.96 -15.08 -8.10
CA VAL A 350 22.89 -16.39 -7.45
C VAL A 350 21.46 -16.94 -7.50
N ASP A 351 20.46 -16.13 -7.19
CA ASP A 351 19.05 -16.54 -7.21
C ASP A 351 18.57 -16.87 -8.62
N MET A 352 18.94 -16.03 -9.61
CA MET A 352 18.63 -16.29 -11.02
C MET A 352 19.26 -17.59 -11.49
N ALA A 353 20.55 -17.80 -11.21
CA ALA A 353 21.25 -19.03 -11.56
C ALA A 353 20.62 -20.25 -10.91
N SER A 354 20.27 -20.13 -9.62
CA SER A 354 19.65 -21.20 -8.84
C SER A 354 18.27 -21.57 -9.38
N VAL A 355 17.39 -20.58 -9.63
CA VAL A 355 16.05 -20.87 -10.12
C VAL A 355 16.05 -21.42 -11.54
N ILE A 356 16.95 -20.96 -12.42
CA ILE A 356 17.10 -21.50 -13.77
C ILE A 356 17.61 -22.95 -13.69
N THR A 357 18.62 -23.23 -12.86
CA THR A 357 19.11 -24.58 -12.63
C THR A 357 17.99 -25.49 -12.12
N PHE A 358 17.21 -25.02 -11.14
CA PHE A 358 16.07 -25.75 -10.59
C PHE A 358 15.01 -26.05 -11.66
N GLN A 359 14.58 -25.07 -12.44
CA GLN A 359 13.58 -25.24 -13.50
C GLN A 359 14.02 -26.25 -14.55
N ARG A 360 15.30 -26.25 -14.91
CA ARG A 360 15.89 -27.13 -15.92
C ARG A 360 16.07 -28.57 -15.44
N ASN A 361 16.05 -28.79 -14.12
CA ASN A 361 16.29 -30.12 -13.51
C ASN A 361 15.12 -30.60 -12.63
N SER A 362 13.95 -29.92 -12.68
CA SER A 362 12.75 -30.27 -11.90
C SER A 362 11.52 -30.38 -12.81
N PHE A 363 10.40 -30.81 -12.24
CA PHE A 363 9.11 -30.92 -12.95
C PHE A 363 9.12 -31.85 -14.17
N GLY A 364 9.99 -32.86 -14.15
CA GLY A 364 10.21 -33.77 -15.28
C GLY A 364 11.18 -33.23 -16.35
N ASN A 365 11.71 -32.02 -16.19
CA ASN A 365 12.82 -31.53 -16.99
C ASN A 365 14.11 -32.17 -16.45
N THR A 366 15.00 -32.62 -17.36
CA THR A 366 16.22 -33.38 -17.02
C THR A 366 17.39 -32.97 -17.90
N THR A 367 17.64 -31.67 -18.01
CA THR A 367 18.73 -31.18 -18.90
C THR A 367 20.12 -31.48 -18.34
N GLY A 368 20.26 -31.58 -17.01
CA GLY A 368 21.54 -31.75 -16.33
C GLY A 368 22.39 -30.46 -16.28
N ASP A 369 21.87 -29.36 -16.77
CA ASP A 369 22.58 -28.09 -16.79
C ASP A 369 22.71 -27.45 -15.41
N VAL A 370 23.88 -26.85 -15.16
CA VAL A 370 24.19 -26.12 -13.94
C VAL A 370 24.55 -24.68 -14.34
N VAL A 371 23.59 -23.78 -14.20
CA VAL A 371 23.80 -22.36 -14.49
C VAL A 371 24.52 -21.73 -13.31
N GLN A 372 25.66 -21.08 -13.56
CA GLN A 372 26.43 -20.41 -12.52
C GLN A 372 26.05 -18.91 -12.41
N PRO A 373 26.18 -18.28 -11.25
CA PRO A 373 25.95 -16.84 -11.10
C PRO A 373 26.80 -16.00 -12.09
N ILE A 374 28.02 -16.43 -12.37
CA ILE A 374 28.88 -15.73 -13.32
C ILE A 374 28.33 -15.77 -14.77
N ASP A 375 27.54 -16.77 -15.14
CA ASP A 375 26.88 -16.83 -16.44
C ASP A 375 25.80 -15.77 -16.55
N ILE A 376 25.05 -15.55 -15.49
CA ILE A 376 24.06 -14.48 -15.38
C ILE A 376 24.73 -13.11 -15.44
N LEU A 377 25.82 -12.93 -14.67
CA LEU A 377 26.58 -11.67 -14.66
C LEU A 377 27.10 -11.31 -16.05
N LYS A 378 27.73 -12.26 -16.74
CA LYS A 378 28.19 -12.07 -18.11
C LYS A 378 27.05 -11.75 -19.06
N TYR A 379 25.94 -12.48 -18.96
CA TYR A 379 24.78 -12.23 -19.79
C TYR A 379 24.26 -10.81 -19.61
N LYS A 380 24.18 -10.31 -18.36
CA LYS A 380 23.77 -8.92 -18.04
C LYS A 380 24.72 -7.87 -18.61
N GLN A 381 26.01 -8.16 -18.69
CA GLN A 381 27.04 -7.26 -19.23
C GLN A 381 27.01 -7.18 -20.76
N ASP A 382 26.68 -8.30 -21.43
CA ASP A 382 26.71 -8.42 -22.89
C ASP A 382 25.38 -7.99 -23.56
N ASN A 383 24.29 -7.84 -22.78
CA ASN A 383 22.92 -7.53 -23.24
C ASN A 383 22.22 -6.46 -22.40
#